data_cf22ea32adfcc128f01794a46d121ffe
#
_entry.id   cf22ea32adfcc128f01794a46d121ffe
#
_cell.length_a   1.000
_cell.length_b   1.000
_cell.length_c   1.000
_cell.angle_alpha   90.00
_cell.angle_beta   90.00
_cell.angle_gamma   90.00
#
_symmetry.space_group_name_H-M   'P 1'
#
loop_
_entity.id
_entity.type
_entity.pdbx_description
1 polymer ?
#
loop_
_entity_poly.entity_id
_entity_poly.type
_entity_poly.pdbx_seq_one_letter_code
_entity_poly.pdbx_strand_id
1 'polypeptide(L)'
;MTDDEERTKRLVAAGRAAERSLSGGARDATVGELLAALAEAPYDLEQPPDVYGDGIVAELEARVAELLGTEEAAFFPTGTMAQQVALRCWAGRTGNPVVALHPMSHPERWEGGALPVVSGLRTVHPTTEPRQPTAREVTDLPEPFGTLMVELPLRDPGFLLPTWEELEELVDAARERDAVVHFDGARLWECATHFGRPLAEIAGLADSVYVSFYKSLGGLSGACLAGPRGFVEEARVWRHRYGGQVFHQFPQALSALAGLERRLPLLPARVAQAKVVAAALREGFEEAGVPWFKVHPEVPHTHQFQVWLPYGADALTEAGLRLAEETGTLLFRRWSAQGPPGMSMTEVEVTEPGLSWTADDVRAAVRGFVDRL
;
A
#
# COMPACT_ATOMS: atom_id res chain seq x y z
N MET A 1 26.42 -1.43 -18.52
CA MET A 1 25.59 -0.92 -17.42
C MET A 1 24.85 0.28 -17.99
N THR A 2 23.53 0.32 -17.90
CA THR A 2 22.75 1.46 -18.39
C THR A 2 22.82 2.60 -17.35
N ASP A 3 22.62 3.84 -17.78
CA ASP A 3 22.60 5.01 -16.85
C ASP A 3 21.57 4.84 -15.72
N ASP A 4 20.47 4.12 -15.98
CA ASP A 4 19.43 3.83 -14.98
C ASP A 4 19.89 2.79 -13.94
N GLU A 5 20.71 1.80 -14.33
CA GLU A 5 21.31 0.83 -13.38
C GLU A 5 22.32 1.50 -12.45
N GLU A 6 23.12 2.43 -12.97
CA GLU A 6 24.11 3.17 -12.17
C GLU A 6 23.41 4.12 -11.19
N ARG A 7 22.40 4.84 -11.65
CA ARG A 7 21.56 5.71 -10.81
C ARG A 7 20.84 4.93 -9.70
N THR A 8 20.32 3.75 -10.01
CA THR A 8 19.68 2.88 -9.02
C THR A 8 20.67 2.44 -7.94
N LYS A 9 21.90 2.09 -8.31
CA LYS A 9 22.97 1.75 -7.33
C LYS A 9 23.32 2.94 -6.44
N ARG A 10 23.44 4.15 -7.01
CA ARG A 10 23.70 5.37 -6.23
C ARG A 10 22.56 5.66 -5.25
N LEU A 11 21.29 5.50 -5.67
CA LEU A 11 20.12 5.68 -4.78
C LEU A 11 20.15 4.71 -3.59
N VAL A 12 20.49 3.45 -3.81
CA VAL A 12 20.63 2.45 -2.74
C VAL A 12 21.79 2.81 -1.81
N ALA A 13 22.94 3.21 -2.38
CA ALA A 13 24.11 3.61 -1.60
C ALA A 13 23.82 4.88 -0.76
N ALA A 14 23.19 5.89 -1.37
CA ALA A 14 22.79 7.11 -0.69
C ALA A 14 21.75 6.83 0.44
N GLY A 15 20.78 5.95 0.18
CA GLY A 15 19.81 5.54 1.20
C GLY A 15 20.43 4.86 2.41
N ARG A 16 21.49 4.06 2.19
CA ARG A 16 22.25 3.40 3.28
C ARG A 16 23.16 4.35 4.04
N ALA A 17 23.77 5.31 3.34
CA ALA A 17 24.69 6.27 3.91
C ALA A 17 23.98 7.46 4.57
N ALA A 18 22.70 7.67 4.30
CA ALA A 18 21.95 8.81 4.82
C ALA A 18 21.88 8.79 6.35
N GLU A 19 22.38 9.84 6.97
CA GLU A 19 22.25 10.07 8.41
C GLU A 19 20.81 10.48 8.77
N ARG A 20 20.12 11.10 7.81
CA ARG A 20 18.73 11.55 7.94
C ARG A 20 17.92 11.20 6.70
N SER A 21 16.79 10.52 6.88
CA SER A 21 15.87 10.15 5.80
C SER A 21 14.42 10.26 6.27
N LEU A 22 13.53 10.71 5.41
CA LEU A 22 12.07 10.63 5.68
C LEU A 22 11.59 9.18 5.59
N SER A 23 12.14 8.43 4.65
CA SER A 23 11.77 7.04 4.38
C SER A 23 13.01 6.15 4.42
N GLY A 24 12.98 5.15 5.27
CA GLY A 24 14.01 4.11 5.37
C GLY A 24 13.39 2.75 5.62
N GLY A 25 14.20 1.71 5.66
CA GLY A 25 13.75 0.39 6.04
C GLY A 25 14.15 -0.72 5.07
N ALA A 26 13.29 -1.74 4.88
CA ALA A 26 13.61 -2.97 4.17
C ALA A 26 14.15 -2.79 2.74
N ARG A 27 13.85 -1.67 2.08
CA ARG A 27 14.37 -1.36 0.72
C ARG A 27 15.89 -1.12 0.68
N ASP A 28 16.48 -0.72 1.80
CA ASP A 28 17.91 -0.43 1.92
C ASP A 28 18.66 -1.54 2.67
N ALA A 29 17.95 -2.48 3.28
CA ALA A 29 18.52 -3.58 4.03
C ALA A 29 19.22 -4.59 3.11
N THR A 30 20.34 -5.13 3.59
CA THR A 30 21.01 -6.28 2.96
C THR A 30 20.25 -7.57 3.27
N VAL A 31 20.52 -8.63 2.51
CA VAL A 31 19.98 -9.97 2.81
C VAL A 31 20.40 -10.42 4.21
N GLY A 32 21.66 -10.13 4.62
CA GLY A 32 22.15 -10.45 5.96
C GLY A 32 21.39 -9.75 7.08
N GLU A 33 21.08 -8.46 6.90
CA GLU A 33 20.28 -7.68 7.86
C GLU A 33 18.84 -8.21 7.95
N LEU A 34 18.24 -8.59 6.82
CA LEU A 34 16.90 -9.20 6.80
C LEU A 34 16.89 -10.56 7.52
N LEU A 35 17.91 -11.39 7.31
CA LEU A 35 18.05 -12.68 8.00
C LEU A 35 18.26 -12.47 9.51
N ALA A 36 19.12 -11.52 9.90
CA ALA A 36 19.32 -11.17 11.31
C ALA A 36 18.01 -10.68 11.96
N ALA A 37 17.27 -9.82 11.29
CA ALA A 37 15.96 -9.34 11.78
C ALA A 37 14.94 -10.46 11.98
N LEU A 38 14.97 -11.51 11.13
CA LEU A 38 14.15 -12.71 11.32
C LEU A 38 14.62 -13.53 12.53
N ALA A 39 15.93 -13.65 12.72
CA ALA A 39 16.51 -14.39 13.88
C ALA A 39 16.26 -13.68 15.22
N GLU A 40 16.01 -12.37 15.19
CA GLU A 40 15.65 -11.56 16.38
C GLU A 40 14.14 -11.35 16.56
N ALA A 41 13.33 -12.00 15.74
CA ALA A 41 11.88 -11.87 15.86
C ALA A 41 11.41 -12.46 17.22
N PRO A 42 10.39 -11.85 17.87
CA PRO A 42 9.94 -12.25 19.21
C PRO A 42 9.05 -13.50 19.17
N TYR A 43 9.51 -14.54 18.49
CA TYR A 43 8.83 -15.82 18.33
C TYR A 43 9.77 -16.97 18.69
N ASP A 44 9.20 -18.11 19.11
CA ASP A 44 9.96 -19.31 19.37
C ASP A 44 10.48 -19.93 18.06
N LEU A 45 11.77 -19.74 17.78
CA LEU A 45 12.44 -20.23 16.58
C LEU A 45 12.87 -21.71 16.67
N GLU A 46 12.71 -22.36 17.81
CA GLU A 46 12.96 -23.80 17.99
C GLU A 46 11.76 -24.67 17.53
N GLN A 47 10.65 -24.04 17.16
CA GLN A 47 9.50 -24.75 16.60
C GLN A 47 9.81 -25.32 15.22
N PRO A 48 9.20 -26.45 14.81
CA PRO A 48 9.29 -26.95 13.45
C PRO A 48 8.79 -25.90 12.43
N PRO A 49 9.40 -25.83 11.23
CA PRO A 49 8.88 -24.98 10.18
C PRO A 49 7.48 -25.42 9.75
N ASP A 50 6.71 -24.49 9.18
CA ASP A 50 5.39 -24.80 8.61
C ASP A 50 5.48 -25.83 7.48
N VAL A 51 4.46 -26.66 7.38
CA VAL A 51 4.27 -27.59 6.26
C VAL A 51 2.94 -27.25 5.58
N TYR A 52 3.03 -26.65 4.37
CA TYR A 52 1.89 -26.22 3.58
C TYR A 52 0.91 -25.27 4.30
N GLY A 53 1.42 -24.47 5.24
CA GLY A 53 0.65 -23.39 5.87
C GLY A 53 0.10 -23.72 7.27
N ASP A 54 0.63 -24.73 7.95
CA ASP A 54 0.40 -24.95 9.39
C ASP A 54 1.34 -24.08 10.27
N GLY A 55 1.45 -24.37 11.54
CA GLY A 55 2.37 -23.73 12.48
C GLY A 55 2.25 -22.21 12.46
N ILE A 56 3.38 -21.53 12.25
CA ILE A 56 3.47 -20.05 12.27
C ILE A 56 2.62 -19.37 11.20
N VAL A 57 2.34 -20.04 10.08
CA VAL A 57 1.45 -19.50 9.04
C VAL A 57 0.01 -19.48 9.54
N ALA A 58 -0.43 -20.53 10.19
CA ALA A 58 -1.76 -20.59 10.80
C ALA A 58 -1.90 -19.58 11.96
N GLU A 59 -0.83 -19.33 12.72
CA GLU A 59 -0.77 -18.26 13.74
C GLU A 59 -0.97 -16.88 13.12
N LEU A 60 -0.28 -16.60 12.00
CA LEU A 60 -0.47 -15.35 11.24
C LEU A 60 -1.91 -15.22 10.73
N GLU A 61 -2.48 -16.28 10.15
CA GLU A 61 -3.88 -16.30 9.67
C GLU A 61 -4.86 -15.97 10.83
N ALA A 62 -4.68 -16.59 11.99
CA ALA A 62 -5.50 -16.33 13.17
C ALA A 62 -5.35 -14.88 13.68
N ARG A 63 -4.11 -14.37 13.72
CA ARG A 63 -3.84 -13.00 14.15
C ARG A 63 -4.47 -11.96 13.23
N VAL A 64 -4.44 -12.18 11.91
CA VAL A 64 -5.09 -11.31 10.93
C VAL A 64 -6.61 -11.34 11.10
N ALA A 65 -7.21 -12.52 11.24
CA ALA A 65 -8.64 -12.66 11.48
C ALA A 65 -9.08 -11.90 12.74
N GLU A 66 -8.32 -12.00 13.84
CA GLU A 66 -8.56 -11.27 15.09
C GLU A 66 -8.51 -9.75 14.88
N LEU A 67 -7.45 -9.24 14.24
CA LEU A 67 -7.27 -7.81 14.01
C LEU A 67 -8.34 -7.18 13.11
N LEU A 68 -8.82 -7.94 12.13
CA LEU A 68 -9.86 -7.50 11.19
C LEU A 68 -11.28 -7.85 11.66
N GLY A 69 -11.43 -8.59 12.77
CA GLY A 69 -12.74 -8.99 13.28
C GLY A 69 -13.51 -9.94 12.35
N THR A 70 -12.79 -10.72 11.54
CA THR A 70 -13.38 -11.69 10.59
C THR A 70 -13.37 -13.11 11.15
N GLU A 71 -14.17 -14.01 10.55
CA GLU A 71 -14.24 -15.38 11.01
C GLU A 71 -12.94 -16.15 10.77
N GLU A 72 -12.32 -15.95 9.61
CA GLU A 72 -11.07 -16.58 9.20
C GLU A 72 -10.23 -15.68 8.30
N ALA A 73 -8.96 -16.04 8.16
CA ALA A 73 -8.08 -15.51 7.12
C ALA A 73 -7.26 -16.64 6.48
N ALA A 74 -6.75 -16.41 5.27
CA ALA A 74 -5.84 -17.30 4.58
C ALA A 74 -4.64 -16.54 4.03
N PHE A 75 -3.43 -17.05 4.26
CA PHE A 75 -2.19 -16.48 3.75
C PHE A 75 -1.94 -16.85 2.30
N PHE A 76 -1.44 -15.88 1.52
CA PHE A 76 -1.07 -16.02 0.11
C PHE A 76 0.36 -15.52 -0.11
N PRO A 77 1.17 -16.17 -0.96
CA PRO A 77 2.54 -15.74 -1.23
C PRO A 77 2.63 -14.38 -1.93
N THR A 78 1.59 -13.98 -2.68
CA THR A 78 1.53 -12.68 -3.38
C THR A 78 0.15 -12.05 -3.28
N GLY A 79 0.12 -10.70 -3.30
CA GLY A 79 -1.13 -9.94 -3.33
C GLY A 79 -1.92 -10.15 -4.63
N THR A 80 -1.25 -10.19 -5.77
CA THR A 80 -1.89 -10.45 -7.06
C THR A 80 -2.67 -11.76 -7.05
N MET A 81 -2.08 -12.85 -6.50
CA MET A 81 -2.80 -14.12 -6.37
C MET A 81 -4.00 -13.99 -5.44
N ALA A 82 -3.84 -13.32 -4.30
CA ALA A 82 -4.93 -13.12 -3.35
C ALA A 82 -6.11 -12.38 -3.99
N GLN A 83 -5.85 -11.31 -4.73
CA GLN A 83 -6.87 -10.55 -5.46
C GLN A 83 -7.58 -11.39 -6.52
N GLN A 84 -6.81 -12.12 -7.34
CA GLN A 84 -7.37 -13.02 -8.35
C GLN A 84 -8.30 -14.07 -7.72
N VAL A 85 -7.89 -14.64 -6.59
CA VAL A 85 -8.67 -15.63 -5.86
C VAL A 85 -9.93 -15.02 -5.26
N ALA A 86 -9.82 -13.87 -4.59
CA ALA A 86 -10.97 -13.22 -3.96
C ALA A 86 -12.08 -12.90 -4.98
N LEU A 87 -11.72 -12.21 -6.04
CA LEU A 87 -12.68 -11.78 -7.06
C LEU A 87 -13.26 -12.98 -7.84
N ARG A 88 -12.47 -14.04 -8.05
CA ARG A 88 -12.95 -15.29 -8.65
C ARG A 88 -13.96 -16.03 -7.76
N CYS A 89 -13.70 -16.12 -6.45
CA CYS A 89 -14.64 -16.71 -5.50
C CYS A 89 -15.98 -15.95 -5.51
N TRP A 90 -15.94 -14.63 -5.48
CA TRP A 90 -17.14 -13.82 -5.52
C TRP A 90 -17.89 -13.92 -6.85
N ALA A 91 -17.18 -13.93 -7.98
CA ALA A 91 -17.81 -14.18 -9.28
C ALA A 91 -18.53 -15.54 -9.35
N GLY A 92 -17.93 -16.59 -8.76
CA GLY A 92 -18.57 -17.90 -8.66
C GLY A 92 -19.82 -17.88 -7.77
N ARG A 93 -19.80 -17.15 -6.66
CA ARG A 93 -20.88 -17.08 -5.67
C ARG A 93 -22.05 -16.19 -6.14
N THR A 94 -21.76 -15.08 -6.77
CA THR A 94 -22.78 -14.16 -7.31
C THR A 94 -23.31 -14.61 -8.68
N GLY A 95 -22.60 -15.51 -9.35
CA GLY A 95 -22.91 -15.90 -10.74
C GLY A 95 -22.61 -14.79 -11.75
N ASN A 96 -21.94 -13.73 -11.36
CA ASN A 96 -21.62 -12.58 -12.20
C ASN A 96 -20.11 -12.29 -12.22
N PRO A 97 -19.41 -12.49 -13.37
CA PRO A 97 -17.96 -12.29 -13.48
C PRO A 97 -17.56 -10.82 -13.69
N VAL A 98 -18.49 -9.87 -13.57
CA VAL A 98 -18.20 -8.44 -13.71
C VAL A 98 -17.82 -7.86 -12.36
N VAL A 99 -16.68 -7.17 -12.32
CA VAL A 99 -16.15 -6.47 -11.16
C VAL A 99 -16.20 -4.97 -11.42
N ALA A 100 -16.92 -4.23 -10.57
CA ALA A 100 -16.87 -2.78 -10.55
C ALA A 100 -15.66 -2.35 -9.70
N LEU A 101 -14.77 -1.55 -10.27
CA LEU A 101 -13.58 -1.06 -9.60
C LEU A 101 -13.07 0.24 -10.25
N HIS A 102 -12.19 0.95 -9.56
CA HIS A 102 -11.61 2.17 -10.11
C HIS A 102 -10.54 1.85 -11.18
N PRO A 103 -10.49 2.57 -12.35
CA PRO A 103 -9.50 2.29 -13.40
C PRO A 103 -8.05 2.59 -12.99
N MET A 104 -7.84 3.33 -11.90
CA MET A 104 -6.52 3.55 -11.29
C MET A 104 -6.22 2.57 -10.16
N SER A 105 -7.07 1.57 -9.89
CA SER A 105 -6.79 0.54 -8.89
C SER A 105 -5.67 -0.40 -9.32
N HIS A 106 -5.04 -1.05 -8.34
CA HIS A 106 -3.86 -1.89 -8.55
C HIS A 106 -4.07 -3.01 -9.59
N PRO A 107 -5.19 -3.77 -9.62
CA PRO A 107 -5.42 -4.81 -10.61
C PRO A 107 -5.46 -4.29 -12.05
N GLU A 108 -5.99 -3.10 -12.28
CA GLU A 108 -6.05 -2.47 -13.61
C GLU A 108 -4.68 -1.94 -14.07
N ARG A 109 -3.92 -1.37 -13.15
CA ARG A 109 -2.69 -0.63 -13.50
C ARG A 109 -1.43 -1.49 -13.47
N TRP A 110 -1.34 -2.44 -12.54
CA TRP A 110 -0.08 -3.04 -12.15
C TRP A 110 -0.03 -4.57 -12.23
N GLU A 111 -1.15 -5.24 -12.56
CA GLU A 111 -1.19 -6.71 -12.62
C GLU A 111 -1.18 -7.27 -14.05
N GLY A 112 -0.86 -6.45 -15.04
CA GLY A 112 -0.68 -6.90 -16.43
C GLY A 112 -1.93 -7.55 -17.06
N GLY A 113 -3.13 -7.10 -16.66
CA GLY A 113 -4.38 -7.67 -17.16
C GLY A 113 -4.71 -9.04 -16.57
N ALA A 114 -4.25 -9.33 -15.35
CA ALA A 114 -4.47 -10.64 -14.73
C ALA A 114 -5.96 -10.98 -14.55
N LEU A 115 -6.83 -9.99 -14.26
CA LEU A 115 -8.27 -10.24 -14.11
C LEU A 115 -8.90 -10.91 -15.34
N PRO A 116 -8.80 -10.36 -16.56
CA PRO A 116 -9.36 -11.02 -17.74
C PRO A 116 -8.57 -12.25 -18.19
N VAL A 117 -7.23 -12.25 -18.10
CA VAL A 117 -6.40 -13.31 -18.66
C VAL A 117 -6.35 -14.56 -17.78
N VAL A 118 -6.24 -14.40 -16.46
CA VAL A 118 -6.07 -15.51 -15.52
C VAL A 118 -7.41 -15.95 -14.93
N SER A 119 -8.24 -14.99 -14.52
CA SER A 119 -9.48 -15.27 -13.81
C SER A 119 -10.74 -15.22 -14.69
N GLY A 120 -10.61 -14.74 -15.93
CA GLY A 120 -11.75 -14.61 -16.85
C GLY A 120 -12.78 -13.59 -16.38
N LEU A 121 -12.35 -12.60 -15.58
CA LEU A 121 -13.21 -11.55 -15.05
C LEU A 121 -13.21 -10.35 -16.00
N ARG A 122 -14.29 -9.62 -16.00
CA ARG A 122 -14.44 -8.39 -16.76
C ARG A 122 -14.64 -7.23 -15.78
N THR A 123 -14.04 -6.08 -16.08
CA THR A 123 -14.11 -4.91 -15.22
C THR A 123 -15.00 -3.82 -15.81
N VAL A 124 -15.66 -3.07 -14.93
CA VAL A 124 -16.42 -1.86 -15.25
C VAL A 124 -16.03 -0.77 -14.25
N HIS A 125 -16.08 0.47 -14.70
CA HIS A 125 -15.57 1.60 -13.93
C HIS A 125 -16.69 2.55 -13.57
N PRO A 126 -17.08 2.66 -12.27
CA PRO A 126 -18.10 3.59 -11.82
C PRO A 126 -17.73 5.05 -12.09
N THR A 127 -16.43 5.37 -11.99
CA THR A 127 -15.89 6.70 -12.26
C THR A 127 -14.49 6.61 -12.89
N THR A 128 -14.07 7.68 -13.55
CA THR A 128 -12.68 7.90 -14.01
C THR A 128 -12.00 9.07 -13.30
N GLU A 129 -12.73 9.73 -12.39
CA GLU A 129 -12.20 10.83 -11.59
C GLU A 129 -11.12 10.33 -10.63
N PRO A 130 -10.04 11.08 -10.37
CA PRO A 130 -8.94 10.62 -9.53
C PRO A 130 -9.28 10.67 -8.01
N ARG A 131 -10.34 9.97 -7.62
CA ARG A 131 -10.88 9.82 -6.27
C ARG A 131 -11.67 8.52 -6.17
N GLN A 132 -12.06 8.13 -4.97
CA GLN A 132 -13.01 7.01 -4.82
C GLN A 132 -14.33 7.32 -5.54
N PRO A 133 -15.00 6.29 -6.08
CA PRO A 133 -16.35 6.46 -6.64
C PRO A 133 -17.31 6.90 -5.54
N THR A 134 -18.33 7.66 -5.93
CA THR A 134 -19.47 8.01 -5.06
C THR A 134 -20.54 6.93 -5.12
N ALA A 135 -21.38 6.85 -4.09
CA ALA A 135 -22.57 5.98 -4.07
C ALA A 135 -23.44 6.15 -5.33
N ARG A 136 -23.63 7.41 -5.77
CA ARG A 136 -24.39 7.71 -6.98
C ARG A 136 -23.78 7.13 -8.24
N GLU A 137 -22.46 7.24 -8.42
CA GLU A 137 -21.75 6.68 -9.59
C GLU A 137 -21.85 5.15 -9.62
N VAL A 138 -21.87 4.49 -8.46
CA VAL A 138 -22.12 3.05 -8.35
C VAL A 138 -23.57 2.72 -8.68
N THR A 139 -24.53 3.47 -8.15
CA THR A 139 -25.97 3.28 -8.43
C THR A 139 -26.30 3.51 -9.91
N ASP A 140 -25.74 4.55 -10.52
CA ASP A 140 -26.01 4.95 -11.90
C ASP A 140 -25.24 4.10 -12.94
N LEU A 141 -24.36 3.18 -12.51
CA LEU A 141 -23.60 2.30 -13.42
C LEU A 141 -24.58 1.41 -14.21
N PRO A 142 -24.64 1.53 -15.56
CA PRO A 142 -25.69 0.85 -16.33
C PRO A 142 -25.52 -0.66 -16.38
N GLU A 143 -24.29 -1.17 -16.21
CA GLU A 143 -24.00 -2.58 -16.30
C GLU A 143 -24.12 -3.25 -14.92
N PRO A 144 -24.84 -4.40 -14.81
CA PRO A 144 -24.84 -5.21 -13.60
C PRO A 144 -23.46 -5.78 -13.30
N PHE A 145 -23.02 -5.73 -12.05
CA PHE A 145 -21.77 -6.30 -11.57
C PHE A 145 -22.02 -7.19 -10.35
N GLY A 146 -21.18 -8.19 -10.13
CA GLY A 146 -21.29 -9.10 -8.99
C GLY A 146 -20.47 -8.67 -7.79
N THR A 147 -19.42 -7.87 -8.01
CA THR A 147 -18.53 -7.42 -6.95
C THR A 147 -18.17 -5.95 -7.15
N LEU A 148 -18.28 -5.15 -6.10
CA LEU A 148 -17.59 -3.86 -6.01
C LEU A 148 -16.26 -4.07 -5.28
N MET A 149 -15.14 -3.74 -5.94
CA MET A 149 -13.83 -3.70 -5.30
C MET A 149 -13.43 -2.27 -5.00
N VAL A 150 -13.12 -1.98 -3.74
CA VAL A 150 -12.67 -0.66 -3.27
C VAL A 150 -11.24 -0.77 -2.74
N GLU A 151 -10.31 -0.04 -3.36
CA GLU A 151 -8.92 0.03 -2.91
C GLU A 151 -8.77 1.07 -1.80
N LEU A 152 -8.31 0.65 -0.62
CA LEU A 152 -8.16 1.48 0.57
C LEU A 152 -6.71 1.49 1.07
N PRO A 153 -6.01 2.64 0.94
CA PRO A 153 -6.35 3.84 0.16
C PRO A 153 -6.17 3.62 -1.34
N LEU A 154 -6.87 4.39 -2.18
CA LEU A 154 -6.62 4.43 -3.62
C LEU A 154 -5.26 5.10 -3.87
N ARG A 155 -4.26 4.27 -4.25
CA ARG A 155 -2.86 4.69 -4.25
C ARG A 155 -2.52 5.67 -5.38
N ASP A 156 -2.86 5.29 -6.62
CA ASP A 156 -2.35 5.99 -7.80
C ASP A 156 -2.72 7.48 -7.85
N PRO A 157 -3.93 7.93 -7.47
CA PRO A 157 -4.23 9.35 -7.41
C PRO A 157 -3.73 10.07 -6.15
N GLY A 158 -3.00 9.41 -5.24
CA GLY A 158 -2.38 10.06 -4.09
C GLY A 158 -2.72 9.45 -2.72
N PHE A 159 -2.96 8.16 -2.64
CA PHE A 159 -3.31 7.45 -1.38
C PHE A 159 -4.60 8.00 -0.75
N LEU A 160 -5.61 8.17 -1.58
CA LEU A 160 -6.86 8.83 -1.19
C LEU A 160 -7.81 7.86 -0.48
N LEU A 161 -8.41 8.35 0.59
CA LEU A 161 -9.49 7.71 1.31
C LEU A 161 -10.76 8.60 1.21
N PRO A 162 -11.95 8.01 1.16
CA PRO A 162 -13.20 8.76 1.34
C PRO A 162 -13.35 9.15 2.80
N THR A 163 -14.36 9.94 3.15
CA THR A 163 -14.83 10.03 4.54
C THR A 163 -15.47 8.71 4.98
N TRP A 164 -15.71 8.54 6.28
CA TRP A 164 -16.38 7.34 6.77
C TRP A 164 -17.79 7.21 6.21
N GLU A 165 -18.54 8.29 6.21
CA GLU A 165 -19.91 8.37 5.68
C GLU A 165 -19.96 8.05 4.19
N GLU A 166 -19.02 8.60 3.39
CA GLU A 166 -18.92 8.29 1.96
C GLU A 166 -18.60 6.81 1.71
N LEU A 167 -17.80 6.18 2.58
CA LEU A 167 -17.49 4.75 2.48
C LEU A 167 -18.72 3.89 2.79
N GLU A 168 -19.48 4.23 3.85
CA GLU A 168 -20.74 3.55 4.19
C GLU A 168 -21.75 3.67 3.05
N GLU A 169 -21.97 4.88 2.53
CA GLU A 169 -22.89 5.12 1.39
C GLU A 169 -22.47 4.33 0.14
N LEU A 170 -21.16 4.23 -0.13
CA LEU A 170 -20.62 3.49 -1.26
C LEU A 170 -20.89 1.98 -1.14
N VAL A 171 -20.72 1.44 0.06
CA VAL A 171 -20.98 0.03 0.38
C VAL A 171 -22.47 -0.28 0.26
N ASP A 172 -23.33 0.58 0.80
CA ASP A 172 -24.77 0.43 0.74
C ASP A 172 -25.29 0.48 -0.71
N ALA A 173 -24.77 1.39 -1.53
CA ALA A 173 -25.09 1.46 -2.96
C ALA A 173 -24.75 0.17 -3.73
N ALA A 174 -23.65 -0.50 -3.38
CA ALA A 174 -23.32 -1.80 -3.98
C ALA A 174 -24.30 -2.90 -3.53
N ARG A 175 -24.64 -2.93 -2.25
CA ARG A 175 -25.59 -3.90 -1.68
C ARG A 175 -27.00 -3.74 -2.23
N GLU A 176 -27.46 -2.51 -2.47
CA GLU A 176 -28.74 -2.22 -3.14
C GLU A 176 -28.79 -2.75 -4.58
N ARG A 177 -27.62 -3.05 -5.17
CA ARG A 177 -27.48 -3.67 -6.48
C ARG A 177 -27.23 -5.18 -6.43
N ASP A 178 -27.46 -5.83 -5.31
CA ASP A 178 -27.20 -7.25 -5.06
C ASP A 178 -25.72 -7.65 -5.30
N ALA A 179 -24.79 -6.69 -5.19
CA ALA A 179 -23.36 -6.94 -5.33
C ALA A 179 -22.68 -7.11 -3.97
N VAL A 180 -21.63 -7.94 -3.93
CA VAL A 180 -20.76 -8.06 -2.77
C VAL A 180 -19.67 -6.99 -2.80
N VAL A 181 -19.13 -6.65 -1.63
CA VAL A 181 -18.06 -5.67 -1.48
C VAL A 181 -16.76 -6.35 -1.06
N HIS A 182 -15.71 -6.14 -1.83
CA HIS A 182 -14.35 -6.58 -1.52
C HIS A 182 -13.42 -5.38 -1.33
N PHE A 183 -12.74 -5.30 -0.17
CA PHE A 183 -11.73 -4.27 0.02
C PHE A 183 -10.34 -4.75 -0.40
N ASP A 184 -9.75 -4.07 -1.39
CA ASP A 184 -8.32 -4.09 -1.58
C ASP A 184 -7.67 -3.25 -0.50
N GLY A 185 -7.39 -3.89 0.60
CA GLY A 185 -6.75 -3.31 1.78
C GLY A 185 -5.24 -3.49 1.81
N ALA A 186 -4.58 -3.42 0.64
CA ALA A 186 -3.12 -3.56 0.57
C ALA A 186 -2.37 -2.67 1.57
N ARG A 187 -2.99 -1.57 1.98
CA ARG A 187 -2.52 -0.61 3.00
C ARG A 187 -3.59 -0.27 4.04
N LEU A 188 -4.53 -1.18 4.28
CA LEU A 188 -5.63 -0.96 5.23
C LEU A 188 -5.14 -0.63 6.65
N TRP A 189 -4.00 -1.19 7.03
CA TRP A 189 -3.39 -0.98 8.34
C TRP A 189 -3.23 0.49 8.75
N GLU A 190 -3.01 1.36 7.78
CA GLU A 190 -2.81 2.80 7.97
C GLU A 190 -4.08 3.64 7.87
N CYS A 191 -5.21 3.04 7.45
CA CYS A 191 -6.47 3.76 7.23
C CYS A 191 -7.22 4.08 8.53
N ALA A 192 -6.98 3.31 9.61
CA ALA A 192 -7.65 3.46 10.89
C ALA A 192 -7.56 4.89 11.45
N THR A 193 -6.40 5.55 11.28
CA THR A 193 -6.19 6.93 11.75
C THR A 193 -7.04 7.96 10.99
N HIS A 194 -7.23 7.77 9.68
CA HIS A 194 -8.05 8.66 8.86
C HIS A 194 -9.53 8.53 9.21
N PHE A 195 -10.03 7.32 9.29
CA PHE A 195 -11.44 7.06 9.61
C PHE A 195 -11.78 7.29 11.09
N GLY A 196 -10.78 7.30 11.97
CA GLY A 196 -11.01 7.32 13.41
C GLY A 196 -11.76 6.09 13.92
N ARG A 197 -11.55 4.94 13.26
CA ARG A 197 -12.23 3.67 13.51
C ARG A 197 -11.22 2.53 13.65
N PRO A 198 -11.50 1.52 14.48
CA PRO A 198 -10.67 0.33 14.56
C PRO A 198 -10.74 -0.47 13.24
N LEU A 199 -9.68 -1.23 12.96
CA LEU A 199 -9.57 -2.04 11.73
C LEU A 199 -10.75 -3.00 11.56
N ALA A 200 -11.26 -3.57 12.65
CA ALA A 200 -12.41 -4.48 12.63
C ALA A 200 -13.72 -3.79 12.15
N GLU A 201 -13.93 -2.52 12.50
CA GLU A 201 -15.09 -1.77 12.00
C GLU A 201 -14.95 -1.49 10.49
N ILE A 202 -13.75 -1.09 10.05
CA ILE A 202 -13.49 -0.82 8.64
C ILE A 202 -13.67 -2.11 7.82
N ALA A 203 -13.05 -3.21 8.26
CA ALA A 203 -13.17 -4.51 7.59
C ALA A 203 -14.60 -5.05 7.59
N GLY A 204 -15.37 -4.76 8.65
CA GLY A 204 -16.77 -5.18 8.82
C GLY A 204 -17.74 -4.55 7.80
N LEU A 205 -17.36 -3.49 7.09
CA LEU A 205 -18.14 -2.94 5.99
C LEU A 205 -18.11 -3.83 4.74
N ALA A 206 -17.08 -4.64 4.55
CA ALA A 206 -16.90 -5.48 3.36
C ALA A 206 -17.25 -6.95 3.62
N ASP A 207 -17.59 -7.67 2.56
CA ASP A 207 -17.81 -9.12 2.58
C ASP A 207 -16.48 -9.89 2.63
N SER A 208 -15.39 -9.28 2.18
CA SER A 208 -14.03 -9.79 2.34
C SER A 208 -13.00 -8.68 2.20
N VAL A 209 -11.82 -8.91 2.79
CA VAL A 209 -10.71 -7.96 2.79
C VAL A 209 -9.42 -8.66 2.41
N TYR A 210 -8.66 -8.02 1.52
CA TYR A 210 -7.27 -8.34 1.25
C TYR A 210 -6.36 -7.39 2.02
N VAL A 211 -5.29 -7.91 2.63
CA VAL A 211 -4.24 -7.11 3.27
C VAL A 211 -2.85 -7.61 2.88
N SER A 212 -1.85 -6.72 2.83
CA SER A 212 -0.45 -7.08 2.55
C SER A 212 0.46 -6.78 3.73
N PHE A 213 1.63 -7.47 3.78
CA PHE A 213 2.59 -7.34 4.89
C PHE A 213 3.88 -6.62 4.53
N TYR A 214 4.25 -6.58 3.24
CA TYR A 214 5.55 -6.07 2.77
C TYR A 214 5.57 -4.55 2.45
N LYS A 215 4.43 -3.88 2.59
CA LYS A 215 4.30 -2.43 2.43
C LYS A 215 4.56 -1.75 3.79
N SER A 216 3.57 -1.16 4.39
CA SER A 216 3.69 -0.38 5.65
C SER A 216 4.22 -1.19 6.84
N LEU A 217 4.01 -2.50 6.85
CA LEU A 217 4.51 -3.39 7.90
C LEU A 217 5.92 -3.93 7.63
N GLY A 218 6.47 -3.77 6.41
CA GLY A 218 7.84 -4.12 6.05
C GLY A 218 8.19 -5.60 6.17
N GLY A 219 7.21 -6.50 6.02
CA GLY A 219 7.43 -7.92 5.87
C GLY A 219 8.16 -8.25 4.56
N LEU A 220 8.70 -9.46 4.44
CA LEU A 220 9.43 -9.89 3.26
C LEU A 220 8.52 -9.99 2.02
N SER A 221 7.35 -10.58 2.18
CA SER A 221 6.32 -10.74 1.15
C SER A 221 5.02 -11.27 1.78
N GLY A 222 4.02 -11.52 0.95
CA GLY A 222 2.81 -12.20 1.37
C GLY A 222 1.65 -11.26 1.66
N ALA A 223 0.49 -11.88 1.70
CA ALA A 223 -0.81 -11.25 1.87
C ALA A 223 -1.77 -12.18 2.62
N CYS A 224 -2.86 -11.63 3.14
CA CYS A 224 -4.00 -12.43 3.60
C CYS A 224 -5.30 -12.00 2.93
N LEU A 225 -6.16 -12.97 2.70
CA LEU A 225 -7.60 -12.75 2.49
C LEU A 225 -8.31 -13.09 3.79
N ALA A 226 -9.18 -12.19 4.23
CA ALA A 226 -9.98 -12.33 5.44
C ALA A 226 -11.48 -12.17 5.11
N GLY A 227 -12.32 -12.91 5.81
CA GLY A 227 -13.77 -12.89 5.58
C GLY A 227 -14.51 -14.06 6.22
N PRO A 228 -15.72 -14.38 5.75
CA PRO A 228 -16.49 -15.53 6.23
C PRO A 228 -15.78 -16.85 5.99
N ARG A 229 -15.92 -17.81 6.90
CA ARG A 229 -15.27 -19.13 6.83
C ARG A 229 -15.42 -19.80 5.48
N GLY A 230 -16.64 -19.91 4.96
CA GLY A 230 -16.88 -20.59 3.69
C GLY A 230 -16.16 -19.92 2.51
N PHE A 231 -16.00 -18.58 2.53
CA PHE A 231 -15.21 -17.84 1.53
C PHE A 231 -13.73 -18.18 1.66
N VAL A 232 -13.20 -18.17 2.88
CA VAL A 232 -11.77 -18.44 3.13
C VAL A 232 -11.41 -19.89 2.80
N GLU A 233 -12.29 -20.87 3.10
CA GLU A 233 -12.11 -22.26 2.71
C GLU A 233 -12.03 -22.41 1.18
N GLU A 234 -12.93 -21.77 0.43
CA GLU A 234 -12.89 -21.76 -1.03
C GLU A 234 -11.62 -21.08 -1.55
N ALA A 235 -11.23 -19.98 -0.94
CA ALA A 235 -10.01 -19.25 -1.30
C ALA A 235 -8.75 -20.12 -1.12
N ARG A 236 -8.68 -20.96 -0.07
CA ARG A 236 -7.58 -21.93 0.12
C ARG A 236 -7.54 -22.98 -1.01
N VAL A 237 -8.70 -23.44 -1.50
CA VAL A 237 -8.77 -24.35 -2.64
C VAL A 237 -8.22 -23.68 -3.91
N TRP A 238 -8.58 -22.41 -4.17
CA TRP A 238 -8.07 -21.68 -5.31
C TRP A 238 -6.58 -21.33 -5.17
N ARG A 239 -6.11 -21.01 -3.95
CA ARG A 239 -4.68 -20.85 -3.66
C ARG A 239 -3.89 -22.09 -4.10
N HIS A 240 -4.36 -23.28 -3.75
CA HIS A 240 -3.73 -24.53 -4.16
C HIS A 240 -3.71 -24.69 -5.68
N ARG A 241 -4.84 -24.45 -6.36
CA ARG A 241 -4.97 -24.57 -7.83
C ARG A 241 -4.04 -23.62 -8.57
N TYR A 242 -3.80 -22.43 -8.04
CA TYR A 242 -2.86 -21.46 -8.61
C TYR A 242 -1.39 -21.70 -8.21
N GLY A 243 -1.09 -22.79 -7.49
CA GLY A 243 0.26 -23.14 -7.07
C GLY A 243 0.78 -22.29 -5.89
N GLY A 244 -0.11 -21.61 -5.16
CA GLY A 244 0.25 -20.77 -4.01
C GLY A 244 0.36 -21.51 -2.68
N GLN A 245 0.15 -22.82 -2.65
CA GLN A 245 0.39 -23.67 -1.48
C GLN A 245 1.86 -24.10 -1.46
N VAL A 246 2.73 -23.23 -0.96
CA VAL A 246 4.17 -23.43 -0.88
C VAL A 246 4.50 -24.31 0.33
N PHE A 247 5.54 -25.16 0.20
CA PHE A 247 5.91 -26.16 1.22
C PHE A 247 6.30 -25.50 2.54
N HIS A 248 7.16 -24.47 2.52
CA HIS A 248 7.54 -23.66 3.68
C HIS A 248 7.36 -22.18 3.39
N GLN A 249 6.68 -21.45 4.27
CA GLN A 249 6.42 -20.02 4.19
C GLN A 249 6.74 -19.30 5.52
N PHE A 250 7.40 -20.00 6.46
CA PHE A 250 7.73 -19.44 7.77
C PHE A 250 8.51 -18.11 7.71
N PRO A 251 9.45 -17.85 6.77
CA PRO A 251 10.15 -16.59 6.76
C PRO A 251 9.22 -15.41 6.48
N GLN A 252 8.25 -15.61 5.58
CA GLN A 252 7.24 -14.60 5.25
C GLN A 252 6.28 -14.39 6.41
N ALA A 253 5.78 -15.48 7.00
CA ALA A 253 4.88 -15.42 8.15
C ALA A 253 5.54 -14.77 9.36
N LEU A 254 6.77 -15.17 9.69
CA LEU A 254 7.54 -14.59 10.79
C LEU A 254 7.77 -13.10 10.61
N SER A 255 8.17 -12.68 9.40
CA SER A 255 8.37 -11.26 9.09
C SER A 255 7.07 -10.45 9.15
N ALA A 256 5.95 -11.05 8.75
CA ALA A 256 4.63 -10.42 8.82
C ALA A 256 4.16 -10.23 10.26
N LEU A 257 4.27 -11.28 11.09
CA LEU A 257 3.95 -11.23 12.52
C LEU A 257 4.81 -10.17 13.25
N ALA A 258 6.13 -10.18 13.01
CA ALA A 258 7.03 -9.15 13.56
C ALA A 258 6.64 -7.73 13.12
N GLY A 259 6.18 -7.56 11.89
CA GLY A 259 5.66 -6.29 11.37
C GLY A 259 4.36 -5.86 12.07
N LEU A 260 3.44 -6.78 12.28
CA LEU A 260 2.20 -6.53 13.01
C LEU A 260 2.48 -6.12 14.47
N GLU A 261 3.45 -6.74 15.12
CA GLU A 261 3.79 -6.41 16.51
C GLU A 261 4.55 -5.09 16.64
N ARG A 262 5.57 -4.86 15.80
CA ARG A 262 6.50 -3.75 15.97
C ARG A 262 6.11 -2.50 15.20
N ARG A 263 5.48 -2.63 14.02
CA ARG A 263 5.22 -1.50 13.11
C ARG A 263 3.78 -1.05 13.06
N LEU A 264 2.82 -1.95 13.22
CA LEU A 264 1.40 -1.57 13.26
C LEU A 264 1.12 -0.50 14.33
N PRO A 265 1.64 -0.60 15.57
CA PRO A 265 1.43 0.43 16.59
C PRO A 265 2.02 1.80 16.26
N LEU A 266 2.99 1.88 15.33
CA LEU A 266 3.63 3.12 14.92
C LEU A 266 2.88 3.87 13.81
N LEU A 267 1.94 3.23 13.13
CA LEU A 267 1.24 3.84 11.99
C LEU A 267 0.50 5.14 12.35
N PRO A 268 -0.18 5.27 13.48
CA PRO A 268 -0.81 6.54 13.85
C PRO A 268 0.19 7.69 13.98
N ALA A 269 1.37 7.44 14.58
CA ALA A 269 2.42 8.44 14.69
C ALA A 269 3.00 8.82 13.32
N ARG A 270 3.17 7.84 12.41
CA ARG A 270 3.63 8.09 11.04
C ARG A 270 2.63 8.93 10.25
N VAL A 271 1.32 8.67 10.39
CA VAL A 271 0.26 9.46 9.75
C VAL A 271 0.26 10.91 10.29
N ALA A 272 0.38 11.09 11.60
CA ALA A 272 0.47 12.41 12.21
C ALA A 272 1.71 13.18 11.69
N GLN A 273 2.86 12.50 11.62
CA GLN A 273 4.10 13.10 11.13
C GLN A 273 4.04 13.42 9.63
N ALA A 274 3.37 12.60 8.81
CA ALA A 274 3.18 12.88 7.39
C ALA A 274 2.44 14.21 7.16
N LYS A 275 1.48 14.56 8.02
CA LYS A 275 0.79 15.86 7.96
C LYS A 275 1.74 17.02 8.25
N VAL A 276 2.64 16.87 9.22
CA VAL A 276 3.68 17.87 9.54
C VAL A 276 4.64 18.02 8.35
N VAL A 277 5.13 16.90 7.82
CA VAL A 277 6.04 16.88 6.66
C VAL A 277 5.39 17.51 5.43
N ALA A 278 4.14 17.17 5.11
CA ALA A 278 3.41 17.74 3.97
C ALA A 278 3.23 19.26 4.07
N ALA A 279 2.91 19.78 5.26
CA ALA A 279 2.82 21.21 5.51
C ALA A 279 4.18 21.90 5.32
N ALA A 280 5.24 21.35 5.94
CA ALA A 280 6.59 21.89 5.86
C ALA A 280 7.20 21.82 4.44
N LEU A 281 6.85 20.80 3.64
CA LEU A 281 7.22 20.75 2.21
C LEU A 281 6.60 21.90 1.43
N ARG A 282 5.31 22.19 1.66
CA ARG A 282 4.64 23.33 1.00
C ARG A 282 5.32 24.65 1.35
N GLU A 283 5.49 24.92 2.64
CA GLU A 283 6.20 26.12 3.12
C GLU A 283 7.60 26.21 2.53
N GLY A 284 8.36 25.11 2.53
CA GLY A 284 9.72 25.08 2.01
C GLY A 284 9.80 25.36 0.50
N PHE A 285 8.87 24.83 -0.32
CA PHE A 285 8.81 25.14 -1.76
C PHE A 285 8.40 26.57 -2.02
N GLU A 286 7.47 27.14 -1.24
CA GLU A 286 7.11 28.56 -1.31
C GLU A 286 8.30 29.46 -0.99
N GLU A 287 8.98 29.21 0.14
CA GLU A 287 10.17 29.95 0.58
C GLU A 287 11.33 29.85 -0.45
N ALA A 288 11.50 28.69 -1.08
CA ALA A 288 12.51 28.49 -2.12
C ALA A 288 12.13 29.06 -3.49
N GLY A 289 10.94 29.67 -3.64
CA GLY A 289 10.49 30.29 -4.88
C GLY A 289 10.21 29.32 -6.01
N VAL A 290 9.83 28.06 -5.72
CA VAL A 290 9.43 27.08 -6.73
C VAL A 290 8.16 27.59 -7.44
N PRO A 291 8.16 27.76 -8.78
CA PRO A 291 7.09 28.49 -9.48
C PRO A 291 5.73 27.78 -9.43
N TRP A 292 5.74 26.47 -9.27
CA TRP A 292 4.55 25.64 -9.11
C TRP A 292 4.94 24.33 -8.40
N PHE A 293 4.10 23.88 -7.52
CA PHE A 293 4.20 22.56 -6.87
C PHE A 293 2.83 22.09 -6.39
N LYS A 294 2.72 20.78 -6.16
CA LYS A 294 1.54 20.19 -5.52
C LYS A 294 1.97 19.13 -4.54
N VAL A 295 1.56 19.27 -3.29
CA VAL A 295 1.54 18.19 -2.29
C VAL A 295 0.12 17.63 -2.28
N HIS A 296 -0.05 16.33 -2.54
CA HIS A 296 -1.37 15.75 -2.75
C HIS A 296 -1.54 14.40 -2.03
N PRO A 297 -2.62 14.23 -1.24
CA PRO A 297 -3.58 15.27 -0.85
C PRO A 297 -2.92 16.36 -0.01
N GLU A 298 -3.53 17.54 0.07
CA GLU A 298 -2.98 18.68 0.81
C GLU A 298 -2.74 18.36 2.29
N VAL A 299 -3.65 17.59 2.87
CA VAL A 299 -3.50 16.96 4.17
C VAL A 299 -3.49 15.46 3.95
N PRO A 300 -2.36 14.77 4.15
CA PRO A 300 -2.26 13.33 3.94
C PRO A 300 -3.30 12.52 4.71
N HIS A 301 -3.93 11.56 4.05
CA HIS A 301 -4.87 10.64 4.66
C HIS A 301 -4.14 9.49 5.36
N THR A 302 -2.95 9.13 4.87
CA THR A 302 -2.09 8.09 5.41
C THR A 302 -0.69 8.65 5.66
N HIS A 303 0.29 7.79 5.97
CA HIS A 303 1.69 8.20 6.06
C HIS A 303 2.39 8.33 4.70
N GLN A 304 1.62 8.16 3.61
CA GLN A 304 2.05 8.27 2.22
C GLN A 304 1.24 9.35 1.51
N PHE A 305 1.91 10.10 0.61
CA PHE A 305 1.31 11.15 -0.21
C PHE A 305 2.21 11.44 -1.41
N GLN A 306 1.76 12.29 -2.33
CA GLN A 306 2.51 12.64 -3.54
C GLN A 306 3.02 14.08 -3.50
N VAL A 307 4.19 14.29 -4.11
CA VAL A 307 4.74 15.63 -4.43
C VAL A 307 4.96 15.72 -5.92
N TRP A 308 4.48 16.80 -6.51
CA TRP A 308 4.58 17.11 -7.93
C TRP A 308 5.37 18.39 -8.13
N LEU A 309 6.35 18.38 -9.06
CA LEU A 309 7.16 19.55 -9.41
C LEU A 309 7.27 19.72 -10.94
N PRO A 310 7.45 20.96 -11.44
CA PRO A 310 7.50 21.27 -12.86
C PRO A 310 8.93 21.16 -13.43
N TYR A 311 9.59 20.04 -13.13
CA TYR A 311 10.95 19.74 -13.58
C TYR A 311 11.03 18.29 -14.06
N GLY A 312 12.02 18.00 -14.91
CA GLY A 312 12.26 16.63 -15.40
C GLY A 312 12.66 15.67 -14.30
N ALA A 313 12.16 14.44 -14.35
CA ALA A 313 12.38 13.39 -13.33
C ALA A 313 13.88 13.12 -13.08
N ASP A 314 14.69 13.14 -14.13
CA ASP A 314 16.14 12.91 -14.02
C ASP A 314 16.84 14.04 -13.25
N ALA A 315 16.49 15.31 -13.53
CA ALA A 315 17.06 16.46 -12.82
C ALA A 315 16.69 16.44 -11.33
N LEU A 316 15.41 16.14 -11.03
CA LEU A 316 14.92 16.03 -9.65
C LEU A 316 15.58 14.88 -8.89
N THR A 317 15.74 13.73 -9.55
CA THR A 317 16.41 12.57 -8.94
C THR A 317 17.87 12.86 -8.66
N GLU A 318 18.56 13.53 -9.60
CA GLU A 318 19.97 13.90 -9.44
C GLU A 318 20.17 14.97 -8.36
N ALA A 319 19.27 15.95 -8.25
CA ALA A 319 19.29 16.94 -7.17
C ALA A 319 19.14 16.27 -5.78
N GLY A 320 18.22 15.30 -5.66
CA GLY A 320 18.05 14.49 -4.45
C GLY A 320 19.28 13.66 -4.09
N LEU A 321 19.92 13.04 -5.09
CA LEU A 321 21.16 12.28 -4.90
C LEU A 321 22.31 13.17 -4.43
N ARG A 322 22.53 14.33 -5.07
CA ARG A 322 23.56 15.28 -4.65
C ARG A 322 23.32 15.78 -3.22
N LEU A 323 22.08 16.08 -2.86
CA LEU A 323 21.76 16.45 -1.47
C LEU A 323 22.17 15.34 -0.50
N ALA A 324 21.82 14.08 -0.80
CA ALA A 324 22.14 12.95 0.07
C ALA A 324 23.64 12.67 0.16
N GLU A 325 24.36 12.72 -0.97
CA GLU A 325 25.80 12.46 -1.05
C GLU A 325 26.63 13.55 -0.34
N GLU A 326 26.20 14.83 -0.42
CA GLU A 326 26.95 15.96 0.15
C GLU A 326 26.62 16.23 1.62
N THR A 327 25.37 15.92 2.06
CA THR A 327 24.89 16.33 3.39
C THR A 327 24.41 15.18 4.27
N GLY A 328 24.39 13.95 3.76
CA GLY A 328 23.79 12.82 4.47
C GLY A 328 22.25 12.90 4.62
N THR A 329 21.58 13.80 3.87
CA THR A 329 20.14 14.04 4.00
C THR A 329 19.38 13.53 2.77
N LEU A 330 18.58 12.48 2.92
CA LEU A 330 17.74 11.93 1.86
C LEU A 330 16.29 12.40 2.05
N LEU A 331 15.91 13.45 1.30
CA LEU A 331 14.54 13.99 1.34
C LEU A 331 13.60 13.22 0.42
N PHE A 332 14.00 13.04 -0.85
CA PHE A 332 13.24 12.30 -1.86
C PHE A 332 14.10 11.20 -2.47
N ARG A 333 13.47 10.07 -2.81
CA ARG A 333 14.20 8.94 -3.40
C ARG A 333 14.25 9.01 -4.92
N ARG A 334 13.14 8.81 -5.57
CA ARG A 334 13.05 8.73 -7.03
C ARG A 334 11.87 9.55 -7.52
N TRP A 335 12.09 10.25 -8.61
CA TRP A 335 11.04 10.93 -9.35
C TRP A 335 10.68 10.16 -10.62
N SER A 336 9.44 10.25 -11.02
CA SER A 336 8.91 9.67 -12.26
C SER A 336 8.20 10.73 -13.08
N ALA A 337 8.42 10.71 -14.39
CA ALA A 337 7.68 11.56 -15.31
C ALA A 337 6.22 11.12 -15.34
N GLN A 338 5.32 11.99 -14.90
CA GLN A 338 3.88 11.74 -14.90
C GLN A 338 3.12 13.05 -15.18
N GLY A 339 1.90 12.93 -15.71
CA GLY A 339 1.11 14.09 -16.09
C GLY A 339 1.59 14.76 -17.38
N PRO A 340 1.39 16.08 -17.54
CA PRO A 340 1.83 16.84 -18.70
C PRO A 340 3.36 16.82 -18.88
N PRO A 341 3.89 17.02 -20.11
CA PRO A 341 5.32 17.09 -20.36
C PRO A 341 6.02 18.12 -19.44
N GLY A 342 7.14 17.71 -18.85
CA GLY A 342 7.93 18.53 -17.92
C GLY A 342 7.45 18.46 -16.46
N MET A 343 6.43 17.69 -16.17
CA MET A 343 5.97 17.43 -14.81
C MET A 343 6.51 16.08 -14.30
N SER A 344 6.86 16.04 -13.04
CA SER A 344 7.28 14.80 -12.38
C SER A 344 6.70 14.69 -10.99
N MET A 345 6.53 13.44 -10.57
CA MET A 345 5.94 13.07 -9.28
C MET A 345 6.89 12.14 -8.50
N THR A 346 6.87 12.30 -7.18
CA THR A 346 7.43 11.33 -6.24
C THR A 346 6.39 10.98 -5.17
N GLU A 347 6.38 9.72 -4.75
CA GLU A 347 5.66 9.31 -3.55
C GLU A 347 6.57 9.55 -2.34
N VAL A 348 6.05 10.28 -1.37
CA VAL A 348 6.68 10.47 -0.06
C VAL A 348 6.06 9.48 0.90
N GLU A 349 6.90 8.71 1.58
CA GLU A 349 6.50 7.78 2.62
C GLU A 349 7.24 8.17 3.92
N VAL A 350 6.51 8.48 4.97
CA VAL A 350 7.09 8.78 6.28
C VAL A 350 7.15 7.50 7.12
N THR A 351 8.37 7.03 7.36
CA THR A 351 8.62 5.82 8.17
C THR A 351 9.29 6.19 9.51
N GLU A 352 9.77 5.20 10.27
CA GLU A 352 10.39 5.46 11.59
C GLU A 352 11.47 6.55 11.57
N PRO A 353 12.45 6.56 10.64
CA PRO A 353 13.44 7.63 10.60
C PRO A 353 12.83 9.03 10.43
N GLY A 354 11.70 9.12 9.70
CA GLY A 354 10.98 10.37 9.48
C GLY A 354 10.30 10.93 10.72
N LEU A 355 10.07 10.12 11.75
CA LEU A 355 9.41 10.57 13.00
C LEU A 355 10.24 11.59 13.78
N SER A 356 11.55 11.63 13.59
CA SER A 356 12.45 12.58 14.25
C SER A 356 12.59 13.93 13.53
N TRP A 357 11.99 14.07 12.35
CA TRP A 357 12.11 15.31 11.58
C TRP A 357 11.19 16.40 12.10
N THR A 358 11.74 17.59 12.33
CA THR A 358 10.94 18.79 12.59
C THR A 358 10.52 19.46 11.28
N ALA A 359 9.57 20.39 11.35
CA ALA A 359 9.18 21.21 10.21
C ALA A 359 10.38 22.02 9.66
N ASP A 360 11.25 22.54 10.56
CA ASP A 360 12.45 23.28 10.17
C ASP A 360 13.46 22.39 9.42
N ASP A 361 13.61 21.14 9.81
CA ASP A 361 14.46 20.18 9.12
C ASP A 361 13.96 19.93 7.69
N VAL A 362 12.65 19.77 7.53
CA VAL A 362 12.05 19.57 6.20
C VAL A 362 12.26 20.80 5.32
N ARG A 363 12.00 22.02 5.84
CA ARG A 363 12.23 23.26 5.08
C ARG A 363 13.70 23.45 4.70
N ALA A 364 14.62 23.13 5.62
CA ALA A 364 16.06 23.19 5.33
C ALA A 364 16.46 22.18 4.22
N ALA A 365 15.94 20.96 4.28
CA ALA A 365 16.18 19.95 3.26
C ALA A 365 15.58 20.35 1.89
N VAL A 366 14.40 20.98 1.86
CA VAL A 366 13.80 21.52 0.63
C VAL A 366 14.68 22.59 0.01
N ARG A 367 15.16 23.56 0.81
CA ARG A 367 16.11 24.58 0.31
C ARG A 367 17.34 23.92 -0.30
N GLY A 368 17.97 23.01 0.44
CA GLY A 368 19.15 22.29 -0.06
C GLY A 368 18.88 21.48 -1.33
N PHE A 369 17.68 20.92 -1.48
CA PHE A 369 17.26 20.21 -2.69
C PHE A 369 17.08 21.17 -3.88
N VAL A 370 16.36 22.29 -3.67
CA VAL A 370 16.10 23.29 -4.73
C VAL A 370 17.37 23.98 -5.19
N ASP A 371 18.32 24.27 -4.28
CA ASP A 371 19.64 24.85 -4.62
C ASP A 371 20.46 23.94 -5.57
N ARG A 372 20.07 22.69 -5.75
CA ARG A 372 20.76 21.69 -6.61
C ARG A 372 20.03 21.40 -7.91
N LEU A 373 18.87 22.04 -8.14
CA LEU A 373 18.13 21.98 -9.41
C LEU A 373 18.76 22.91 -10.45
#